data_65b28246bcdba0a5ce53d23b35bef903
#
_entry.id   65b28246bcdba0a5ce53d23b35bef903
#
_cell.length_a   1.000
_cell.length_b   1.000
_cell.length_c   1.000
_cell.angle_alpha   90.00
_cell.angle_beta   90.00
_cell.angle_gamma   90.00
#
_symmetry.space_group_name_H-M   'P 1'
#
loop_
_entity.id
_entity.type
_entity.pdbx_description
1 polymer ?
#
loop_
_entity_poly.entity_id
_entity_poly.type
_entity_poly.pdbx_seq_one_letter_code
_entity_poly.pdbx_strand_id
1 'polypeptide(L)'
;MTKIIGITGSLRSGSFNTALLRTAAGLMPSGVTLEIATLKGIPLYDGDVEVNEGIPEAVLVLQEQIAAADGLLLATPEYNNSIPGVFKNAIDWLSRPPSGIARIFGNRPVTVIGASIGGFGTVLSQNAWLPVLRALGMHPWFGGRLLVSRAHHVFNESGEMIDEAVRKQFQDFLTGFAEFVQANSN
;
A
#
# COMPACT_ATOMS: atom_id res chain seq x y z
N MET A 1 -20.57 2.20 -1.87
CA MET A 1 -19.70 1.76 -0.75
C MET A 1 -18.28 1.91 -1.24
N THR A 2 -17.50 2.76 -0.61
CA THR A 2 -16.12 3.06 -1.03
C THR A 2 -15.20 1.89 -0.74
N LYS A 3 -14.43 1.45 -1.74
CA LYS A 3 -13.50 0.32 -1.64
C LYS A 3 -12.06 0.81 -1.73
N ILE A 4 -11.25 0.47 -0.73
CA ILE A 4 -9.81 0.73 -0.73
C ILE A 4 -9.07 -0.61 -0.79
N ILE A 5 -8.02 -0.70 -1.59
CA ILE A 5 -7.09 -1.83 -1.59
C ILE A 5 -5.86 -1.47 -0.78
N GLY A 6 -5.56 -2.27 0.24
CA GLY A 6 -4.33 -2.20 1.01
C GLY A 6 -3.29 -3.17 0.46
N ILE A 7 -2.10 -2.67 0.12
CA ILE A 7 -1.01 -3.52 -0.38
C ILE A 7 0.18 -3.42 0.57
N THR A 8 0.66 -4.57 1.07
CA THR A 8 1.86 -4.61 1.91
C THR A 8 3.11 -4.94 1.10
N GLY A 9 4.17 -4.15 1.31
CA GLY A 9 5.48 -4.36 0.69
C GLY A 9 6.32 -5.46 1.36
N SER A 10 5.71 -6.33 2.18
CA SER A 10 6.42 -7.41 2.88
C SER A 10 5.77 -8.76 2.63
N LEU A 11 6.59 -9.76 2.32
CA LEU A 11 6.16 -11.15 2.17
C LEU A 11 6.24 -11.97 3.47
N ARG A 12 6.80 -11.40 4.56
CA ARG A 12 6.94 -12.09 5.84
C ARG A 12 5.57 -12.32 6.50
N SER A 13 5.36 -13.50 7.07
CA SER A 13 4.15 -13.82 7.85
C SER A 13 3.97 -12.90 9.07
N GLY A 14 5.05 -12.63 9.82
CA GLY A 14 5.07 -11.72 10.97
C GLY A 14 5.40 -10.26 10.61
N SER A 15 4.90 -9.76 9.48
CA SER A 15 5.16 -8.38 9.04
C SER A 15 4.33 -7.36 9.82
N PHE A 16 4.98 -6.37 10.44
CA PHE A 16 4.32 -5.21 11.05
C PHE A 16 3.51 -4.40 10.02
N ASN A 17 3.91 -4.35 8.77
CA ASN A 17 3.16 -3.65 7.72
C ASN A 17 1.89 -4.41 7.33
N THR A 18 1.91 -5.76 7.39
CA THR A 18 0.69 -6.56 7.25
C THR A 18 -0.23 -6.39 8.47
N ALA A 19 0.33 -6.38 9.69
CA ALA A 19 -0.41 -6.09 10.90
C ALA A 19 -1.05 -4.70 10.86
N LEU A 20 -0.32 -3.70 10.35
CA LEU A 20 -0.83 -2.34 10.15
C LEU A 20 -2.06 -2.33 9.22
N LEU A 21 -2.03 -3.03 8.09
CA LEU A 21 -3.20 -3.13 7.20
C LEU A 21 -4.38 -3.87 7.83
N ARG A 22 -4.13 -4.92 8.63
CA ARG A 22 -5.21 -5.61 9.38
C ARG A 22 -5.86 -4.68 10.39
N THR A 23 -5.07 -3.90 11.10
CA THR A 23 -5.58 -2.86 12.01
C THR A 23 -6.38 -1.81 11.23
N ALA A 24 -5.87 -1.35 10.07
CA ALA A 24 -6.58 -0.42 9.22
C ALA A 24 -7.97 -0.93 8.81
N ALA A 25 -8.08 -2.19 8.41
CA ALA A 25 -9.36 -2.78 8.00
C ALA A 25 -10.42 -2.71 9.11
N GLY A 26 -10.01 -2.87 10.37
CA GLY A 26 -10.89 -2.73 11.55
C GLY A 26 -11.16 -1.30 11.99
N LEU A 27 -10.42 -0.32 11.49
CA LEU A 27 -10.54 1.11 11.84
C LEU A 27 -11.17 1.96 10.74
N MET A 28 -11.52 1.37 9.58
CA MET A 28 -12.16 2.13 8.50
C MET A 28 -13.49 2.75 8.97
N PRO A 29 -13.77 3.99 8.56
CA PRO A 29 -15.05 4.63 8.87
C PRO A 29 -16.21 3.91 8.17
N SER A 30 -17.43 4.13 8.68
CA SER A 30 -18.65 3.57 8.10
C SER A 30 -18.80 3.90 6.62
N GLY A 31 -19.21 2.93 5.82
CA GLY A 31 -19.36 3.09 4.38
C GLY A 31 -18.06 2.90 3.56
N VAL A 32 -16.93 2.62 4.23
CA VAL A 32 -15.64 2.34 3.58
C VAL A 32 -15.14 0.95 3.95
N THR A 33 -14.67 0.20 2.97
CA THR A 33 -14.03 -1.12 3.16
C THR A 33 -12.58 -1.09 2.73
N LEU A 34 -11.72 -1.79 3.48
CA LEU A 34 -10.34 -2.06 3.10
C LEU A 34 -10.16 -3.56 2.85
N GLU A 35 -9.85 -3.92 1.63
CA GLU A 35 -9.44 -5.27 1.23
C GLU A 35 -7.90 -5.33 1.17
N ILE A 36 -7.31 -6.38 1.74
CA ILE A 36 -5.85 -6.53 1.78
C ILE A 36 -5.40 -7.46 0.66
N ALA A 37 -4.58 -6.96 -0.24
CA ALA A 37 -3.98 -7.72 -1.32
C ALA A 37 -2.55 -8.15 -0.97
N THR A 38 -2.08 -9.20 -1.65
CA THR A 38 -0.76 -9.79 -1.46
C THR A 38 0.11 -9.67 -2.70
N LEU A 39 1.43 -9.57 -2.50
CA LEU A 39 2.44 -9.63 -3.57
C LEU A 39 3.00 -11.05 -3.77
N LYS A 40 2.48 -12.05 -3.06
CA LYS A 40 2.93 -13.44 -3.21
C LYS A 40 2.65 -13.95 -4.61
N GLY A 41 3.61 -14.68 -5.17
CA GLY A 41 3.48 -15.28 -6.50
C GLY A 41 3.87 -14.36 -7.65
N ILE A 42 4.19 -13.09 -7.40
CA ILE A 42 4.71 -12.18 -8.42
C ILE A 42 6.20 -12.47 -8.63
N PRO A 43 6.64 -12.92 -9.82
CA PRO A 43 8.05 -13.20 -10.10
C PRO A 43 8.87 -11.91 -10.21
N LEU A 44 10.19 -12.03 -10.29
CA LEU A 44 11.03 -10.90 -10.69
C LEU A 44 10.65 -10.48 -12.11
N TYR A 45 10.57 -9.16 -12.34
CA TYR A 45 10.26 -8.62 -13.65
C TYR A 45 11.39 -8.92 -14.63
N ASP A 46 11.00 -9.47 -15.73
CA ASP A 46 11.86 -9.73 -16.90
C ASP A 46 11.05 -9.42 -18.16
N GLY A 47 11.56 -8.51 -18.98
CA GLY A 47 10.89 -8.11 -20.23
C GLY A 47 10.79 -9.25 -21.25
N ASP A 48 11.72 -10.20 -21.24
CA ASP A 48 11.65 -11.37 -22.12
C ASP A 48 10.54 -12.34 -21.69
N VAL A 49 10.32 -12.50 -20.38
CA VAL A 49 9.19 -13.25 -19.84
C VAL A 49 7.88 -12.59 -20.23
N GLU A 50 7.77 -11.25 -20.09
CA GLU A 50 6.57 -10.52 -20.51
C GLU A 50 6.23 -10.75 -21.99
N VAL A 51 7.24 -10.72 -22.86
CA VAL A 51 7.05 -10.89 -24.31
C VAL A 51 6.69 -12.33 -24.67
N ASN A 52 7.33 -13.31 -24.05
CA ASN A 52 7.21 -14.72 -24.44
C ASN A 52 6.06 -15.45 -23.72
N GLU A 53 5.78 -15.08 -22.47
CA GLU A 53 4.83 -15.80 -21.60
C GLU A 53 3.63 -14.91 -21.21
N GLY A 54 3.73 -13.59 -21.42
CA GLY A 54 2.71 -12.63 -21.03
C GLY A 54 2.84 -12.19 -19.58
N ILE A 55 1.78 -11.54 -19.08
CA ILE A 55 1.73 -11.02 -17.70
C ILE A 55 1.31 -12.16 -16.76
N PRO A 56 2.08 -12.41 -15.67
CA PRO A 56 1.77 -13.48 -14.72
C PRO A 56 0.38 -13.35 -14.10
N GLU A 57 -0.30 -14.47 -13.85
CA GLU A 57 -1.66 -14.52 -13.29
C GLU A 57 -1.79 -13.73 -11.98
N ALA A 58 -0.80 -13.84 -11.07
CA ALA A 58 -0.81 -13.10 -9.81
C ALA A 58 -0.80 -11.57 -10.02
N VAL A 59 -0.20 -11.09 -11.10
CA VAL A 59 -0.19 -9.67 -11.50
C VAL A 59 -1.56 -9.29 -12.05
N LEU A 60 -2.14 -10.08 -12.96
CA LEU A 60 -3.45 -9.83 -13.54
C LEU A 60 -4.54 -9.74 -12.47
N VAL A 61 -4.55 -10.67 -11.51
CA VAL A 61 -5.48 -10.65 -10.37
C VAL A 61 -5.35 -9.36 -9.58
N LEU A 62 -4.12 -8.95 -9.26
CA LEU A 62 -3.89 -7.71 -8.49
C LEU A 62 -4.25 -6.45 -9.30
N GLN A 63 -4.01 -6.45 -10.60
CA GLN A 63 -4.44 -5.37 -11.50
C GLN A 63 -5.95 -5.18 -11.47
N GLU A 64 -6.74 -6.27 -11.55
CA GLU A 64 -8.20 -6.19 -11.49
C GLU A 64 -8.70 -5.73 -10.11
N GLN A 65 -8.07 -6.21 -9.03
CA GLN A 65 -8.39 -5.73 -7.68
C GLN A 65 -8.16 -4.22 -7.55
N ILE A 66 -7.03 -3.70 -8.04
CA ILE A 66 -6.72 -2.28 -8.02
C ILE A 66 -7.69 -1.50 -8.91
N ALA A 67 -7.96 -1.98 -10.13
CA ALA A 67 -8.87 -1.31 -11.06
C ALA A 67 -10.30 -1.18 -10.51
N ALA A 68 -10.74 -2.16 -9.71
CA ALA A 68 -12.06 -2.17 -9.07
C ALA A 68 -12.12 -1.38 -7.75
N ALA A 69 -11.03 -0.75 -7.32
CA ALA A 69 -10.97 0.02 -6.08
C ALA A 69 -11.04 1.53 -6.33
N ASP A 70 -11.56 2.27 -5.36
CA ASP A 70 -11.63 3.73 -5.37
C ASP A 70 -10.32 4.38 -4.88
N GLY A 71 -9.49 3.66 -4.11
CA GLY A 71 -8.24 4.18 -3.58
C GLY A 71 -7.26 3.09 -3.17
N LEU A 72 -5.99 3.48 -2.96
CA LEU A 72 -4.91 2.58 -2.55
C LEU A 72 -4.26 3.03 -1.24
N LEU A 73 -4.06 2.07 -0.33
CA LEU A 73 -3.29 2.22 0.90
C LEU A 73 -2.03 1.36 0.82
N LEU A 74 -0.87 1.98 0.60
CA LEU A 74 0.40 1.27 0.46
C LEU A 74 1.11 1.21 1.81
N ALA A 75 1.24 0.01 2.39
CA ALA A 75 1.98 -0.21 3.63
C ALA A 75 3.42 -0.65 3.31
N THR A 76 4.36 0.31 3.40
CA THR A 76 5.74 0.09 2.97
C THR A 76 6.68 -0.18 4.14
N PRO A 77 7.40 -1.33 4.17
CA PRO A 77 8.63 -1.43 4.93
C PRO A 77 9.70 -0.46 4.38
N GLU A 78 10.76 -0.27 5.13
CA GLU A 78 11.94 0.45 4.67
C GLU A 78 13.13 -0.50 4.64
N TYR A 79 13.66 -0.78 3.46
CA TYR A 79 14.85 -1.60 3.26
C TYR A 79 15.94 -0.75 2.64
N ASN A 80 17.09 -0.67 3.33
CA ASN A 80 18.22 0.15 2.88
C ASN A 80 17.81 1.59 2.51
N ASN A 81 16.99 2.21 3.38
CA ASN A 81 16.50 3.58 3.23
C ASN A 81 15.63 3.83 1.98
N SER A 82 14.99 2.81 1.44
CA SER A 82 14.18 2.91 0.22
C SER A 82 12.99 1.96 0.22
N ILE A 83 12.26 1.95 -0.92
CA ILE A 83 11.18 1.03 -1.22
C ILE A 83 11.72 -0.41 -1.23
N PRO A 84 11.07 -1.37 -0.58
CA PRO A 84 11.47 -2.78 -0.66
C PRO A 84 11.48 -3.27 -2.11
N GLY A 85 12.52 -4.03 -2.49
CA GLY A 85 12.67 -4.55 -3.85
C GLY A 85 11.44 -5.32 -4.33
N VAL A 86 10.84 -6.16 -3.49
CA VAL A 86 9.62 -6.92 -3.83
C VAL A 86 8.42 -6.01 -4.11
N PHE A 87 8.33 -4.85 -3.44
CA PHE A 87 7.24 -3.92 -3.66
C PHE A 87 7.45 -3.14 -4.95
N LYS A 88 8.66 -2.64 -5.17
CA LYS A 88 8.99 -1.94 -6.43
C LYS A 88 8.80 -2.87 -7.63
N ASN A 89 9.27 -4.12 -7.53
CA ASN A 89 9.08 -5.15 -8.54
C ASN A 89 7.59 -5.39 -8.88
N ALA A 90 6.75 -5.47 -7.85
CA ALA A 90 5.32 -5.64 -8.07
C ALA A 90 4.70 -4.45 -8.82
N ILE A 91 5.10 -3.22 -8.47
CA ILE A 91 4.64 -2.01 -9.18
C ILE A 91 5.14 -2.00 -10.63
N ASP A 92 6.35 -2.47 -10.90
CA ASP A 92 6.89 -2.56 -12.26
C ASP A 92 6.05 -3.51 -13.12
N TRP A 93 5.70 -4.69 -12.60
CA TRP A 93 4.75 -5.60 -13.25
C TRP A 93 3.34 -5.00 -13.41
N LEU A 94 2.79 -4.38 -12.37
CA LEU A 94 1.45 -3.81 -12.39
C LEU A 94 1.29 -2.67 -13.40
N SER A 95 2.39 -2.03 -13.80
CA SER A 95 2.43 -1.01 -14.85
C SER A 95 2.54 -1.60 -16.27
N ARG A 96 2.38 -2.90 -16.43
CA ARG A 96 2.44 -3.58 -17.74
C ARG A 96 1.06 -4.08 -18.17
N PRO A 97 0.72 -4.07 -19.48
CA PRO A 97 1.42 -3.29 -20.52
C PRO A 97 1.24 -1.78 -20.27
N PRO A 98 2.08 -0.91 -20.86
CA PRO A 98 2.01 0.55 -20.63
C PRO A 98 0.64 1.17 -20.94
N SER A 99 -0.11 0.61 -21.89
CA SER A 99 -1.47 1.03 -22.21
C SER A 99 -2.48 0.84 -21.07
N GLY A 100 -2.18 -0.03 -20.11
CA GLY A 100 -3.02 -0.33 -18.93
C GLY A 100 -2.79 0.61 -17.74
N ILE A 101 -1.69 1.40 -17.73
CA ILE A 101 -1.30 2.22 -16.58
C ILE A 101 -2.42 3.16 -16.13
N ALA A 102 -3.06 3.84 -17.07
CA ALA A 102 -4.13 4.80 -16.76
C ALA A 102 -5.35 4.12 -16.09
N ARG A 103 -5.70 2.90 -16.49
CA ARG A 103 -6.80 2.12 -15.89
C ARG A 103 -6.51 1.72 -14.45
N ILE A 104 -5.26 1.37 -14.17
CA ILE A 104 -4.85 0.82 -12.87
C ILE A 104 -4.51 1.92 -11.88
N PHE A 105 -3.75 2.92 -12.32
CA PHE A 105 -3.15 3.94 -11.46
C PHE A 105 -3.65 5.37 -11.73
N GLY A 106 -4.09 5.65 -12.96
CA GLY A 106 -4.37 7.02 -13.39
C GLY A 106 -5.36 7.75 -12.51
N ASN A 107 -4.95 8.88 -11.96
CA ASN A 107 -5.71 9.75 -11.04
C ASN A 107 -6.28 9.04 -9.79
N ARG A 108 -5.80 7.83 -9.48
CA ARG A 108 -6.29 7.05 -8.34
C ARG A 108 -5.80 7.63 -7.02
N PRO A 109 -6.70 7.92 -6.07
CA PRO A 109 -6.34 8.32 -4.71
C PRO A 109 -5.41 7.30 -4.05
N VAL A 110 -4.30 7.78 -3.50
CA VAL A 110 -3.31 6.91 -2.87
C VAL A 110 -2.67 7.58 -1.66
N THR A 111 -2.37 6.79 -0.64
CA THR A 111 -1.49 7.21 0.46
C THR A 111 -0.54 6.09 0.85
N VAL A 112 0.58 6.48 1.47
CA VAL A 112 1.62 5.55 1.89
C VAL A 112 1.78 5.64 3.41
N ILE A 113 1.75 4.50 4.07
CA ILE A 113 2.00 4.33 5.49
C ILE A 113 3.12 3.33 5.70
N GLY A 114 3.63 3.23 6.93
CA GLY A 114 4.59 2.17 7.19
C GLY A 114 4.99 2.04 8.65
N ALA A 115 5.47 0.84 8.96
CA ALA A 115 5.95 0.46 10.28
C ALA A 115 7.34 -0.16 10.20
N SER A 116 8.25 0.25 11.08
CA SER A 116 9.59 -0.32 11.21
C SER A 116 10.02 -0.46 12.67
N ILE A 117 11.00 -1.32 12.92
CA ILE A 117 11.61 -1.45 14.27
C ILE A 117 12.52 -0.27 14.62
N GLY A 118 12.96 0.49 13.62
CA GLY A 118 13.80 1.69 13.80
C GLY A 118 13.04 2.88 14.36
N GLY A 119 13.77 3.93 14.73
CA GLY A 119 13.21 5.13 15.37
C GLY A 119 12.53 6.13 14.44
N PHE A 120 12.70 5.99 13.11
CA PHE A 120 12.19 6.93 12.12
C PHE A 120 10.95 6.41 11.34
N GLY A 121 10.41 5.25 11.74
CA GLY A 121 9.36 4.59 10.96
C GLY A 121 9.88 4.21 9.57
N THR A 122 9.14 4.54 8.53
CA THR A 122 9.55 4.28 7.14
C THR A 122 9.65 5.57 6.33
N VAL A 123 10.23 6.62 6.94
CA VAL A 123 10.21 7.98 6.38
C VAL A 123 10.91 8.07 5.02
N LEU A 124 12.04 7.39 4.85
CA LEU A 124 12.79 7.44 3.60
C LEU A 124 12.12 6.61 2.51
N SER A 125 11.57 5.45 2.86
CA SER A 125 10.77 4.66 1.92
C SER A 125 9.54 5.43 1.46
N GLN A 126 8.78 6.09 2.37
CA GLN A 126 7.62 6.89 1.99
C GLN A 126 7.99 8.05 1.07
N ASN A 127 9.15 8.71 1.30
CA ASN A 127 9.65 9.74 0.39
C ASN A 127 10.05 9.16 -0.98
N ALA A 128 10.65 7.98 -1.01
CA ALA A 128 11.05 7.32 -2.25
C ALA A 128 9.85 6.92 -3.13
N TRP A 129 8.64 6.79 -2.56
CA TRP A 129 7.42 6.54 -3.31
C TRP A 129 6.98 7.74 -4.16
N LEU A 130 7.26 8.99 -3.77
CA LEU A 130 6.72 10.18 -4.44
C LEU A 130 7.01 10.24 -5.95
N PRO A 131 8.24 10.00 -6.44
CA PRO A 131 8.51 9.96 -7.87
C PRO A 131 7.79 8.79 -8.58
N VAL A 132 7.60 7.65 -7.92
CA VAL A 132 6.88 6.50 -8.48
C VAL A 132 5.40 6.84 -8.66
N LEU A 133 4.75 7.37 -7.62
CA LEU A 133 3.34 7.78 -7.67
C LEU A 133 3.10 8.83 -8.79
N ARG A 134 4.01 9.80 -8.91
CA ARG A 134 3.96 10.81 -9.98
C ARG A 134 4.11 10.19 -11.36
N ALA A 135 5.06 9.27 -11.55
CA ALA A 135 5.29 8.62 -12.84
C ALA A 135 4.08 7.78 -13.30
N LEU A 136 3.33 7.21 -12.36
CA LEU A 136 2.12 6.44 -12.62
C LEU A 136 0.85 7.31 -12.76
N GLY A 137 0.96 8.63 -12.59
CA GLY A 137 -0.18 9.55 -12.68
C GLY A 137 -1.21 9.38 -11.57
N MET A 138 -0.79 8.90 -10.39
CA MET A 138 -1.67 8.73 -9.23
C MET A 138 -1.99 10.06 -8.55
N HIS A 139 -3.00 10.07 -7.68
CA HIS A 139 -3.42 11.24 -6.90
C HIS A 139 -3.06 11.06 -5.41
N PRO A 140 -1.84 11.45 -4.98
CA PRO A 140 -1.39 11.26 -3.60
C PRO A 140 -2.13 12.15 -2.61
N TRP A 141 -2.55 11.59 -1.48
CA TRP A 141 -3.09 12.34 -0.36
C TRP A 141 -1.97 12.76 0.62
N PHE A 142 -1.90 14.05 0.89
CA PHE A 142 -0.92 14.65 1.80
C PHE A 142 -1.56 15.28 3.05
N GLY A 143 -2.85 15.04 3.30
CA GLY A 143 -3.56 15.59 4.47
C GLY A 143 -3.12 15.00 5.81
N GLY A 144 -2.39 13.87 5.80
CA GLY A 144 -1.82 13.25 6.99
C GLY A 144 -0.58 12.43 6.66
N ARG A 145 0.12 12.00 7.72
CA ARG A 145 1.28 11.12 7.63
C ARG A 145 1.30 10.13 8.79
N LEU A 146 1.52 8.86 8.50
CA LEU A 146 1.65 7.81 9.51
C LEU A 146 3.03 7.13 9.40
N LEU A 147 3.85 7.29 10.43
CA LEU A 147 5.19 6.73 10.58
C LEU A 147 5.25 5.93 11.89
N VAL A 148 4.99 4.64 11.82
CA VAL A 148 5.04 3.78 13.02
C VAL A 148 6.49 3.35 13.27
N SER A 149 7.16 4.07 14.17
CA SER A 149 8.49 3.71 14.66
C SER A 149 8.41 2.70 15.80
N ARG A 150 9.53 1.97 16.05
CA ARG A 150 9.62 0.98 17.12
C ARG A 150 8.43 0.02 17.15
N ALA A 151 8.04 -0.48 16.00
CA ALA A 151 6.82 -1.25 15.78
C ALA A 151 6.67 -2.46 16.74
N HIS A 152 7.77 -3.03 17.24
CA HIS A 152 7.78 -4.10 18.24
C HIS A 152 7.27 -3.68 19.63
N HIS A 153 7.09 -2.39 19.90
CA HIS A 153 6.38 -1.88 21.09
C HIS A 153 4.93 -1.49 20.79
N VAL A 154 4.60 -1.28 19.53
CA VAL A 154 3.25 -0.88 19.08
C VAL A 154 2.35 -2.09 18.86
N PHE A 155 2.94 -3.22 18.43
CA PHE A 155 2.23 -4.48 18.17
C PHE A 155 2.69 -5.58 19.13
N ASN A 156 1.74 -6.40 19.59
CA ASN A 156 2.04 -7.62 20.34
C ASN A 156 2.48 -8.76 19.38
N GLU A 157 2.80 -9.92 19.96
CA GLU A 157 3.25 -11.11 19.20
C GLU A 157 2.21 -11.66 18.23
N SER A 158 0.92 -11.46 18.49
CA SER A 158 -0.18 -11.83 17.58
C SER A 158 -0.39 -10.82 16.46
N GLY A 159 0.33 -9.68 16.48
CA GLY A 159 0.21 -8.60 15.49
C GLY A 159 -0.97 -7.67 15.75
N GLU A 160 -1.51 -7.65 16.94
CA GLU A 160 -2.54 -6.68 17.36
C GLU A 160 -1.87 -5.38 17.80
N MET A 161 -2.42 -4.25 17.41
CA MET A 161 -1.94 -2.93 17.83
C MET A 161 -2.38 -2.67 19.26
N ILE A 162 -1.42 -2.57 20.18
CA ILE A 162 -1.63 -2.39 21.62
C ILE A 162 -1.35 -0.95 22.11
N ASP A 163 -0.75 -0.10 21.27
CA ASP A 163 -0.51 1.31 21.60
C ASP A 163 -1.74 2.14 21.21
N GLU A 164 -2.49 2.58 22.21
CA GLU A 164 -3.74 3.33 22.02
C GLU A 164 -3.50 4.73 21.43
N ALA A 165 -2.37 5.36 21.69
CA ALA A 165 -2.05 6.67 21.13
C ALA A 165 -1.79 6.55 19.61
N VAL A 166 -1.01 5.57 19.20
CA VAL A 166 -0.77 5.26 17.78
C VAL A 166 -2.06 4.81 17.12
N ARG A 167 -2.88 4.00 17.80
CA ARG A 167 -4.18 3.54 17.28
C ARG A 167 -5.12 4.70 16.98
N LYS A 168 -5.21 5.67 17.90
CA LYS A 168 -6.04 6.88 17.69
C LYS A 168 -5.52 7.72 16.54
N GLN A 169 -4.21 7.98 16.48
CA GLN A 169 -3.59 8.71 15.37
C GLN A 169 -3.87 8.02 14.03
N PHE A 170 -3.82 6.69 14.02
CA PHE A 170 -4.10 5.91 12.82
C PHE A 170 -5.55 6.01 12.39
N GLN A 171 -6.50 5.96 13.33
CA GLN A 171 -7.92 6.12 13.05
C GLN A 171 -8.22 7.50 12.44
N ASP A 172 -7.66 8.58 13.01
CA ASP A 172 -7.82 9.93 12.51
C ASP A 172 -7.22 10.07 11.07
N PHE A 173 -6.06 9.46 10.83
CA PHE A 173 -5.44 9.37 9.50
C PHE A 173 -6.33 8.65 8.48
N LEU A 174 -6.88 7.49 8.85
CA LEU A 174 -7.73 6.70 7.95
C LEU A 174 -9.04 7.42 7.63
N THR A 175 -9.61 8.14 8.60
CA THR A 175 -10.80 8.96 8.38
C THR A 175 -10.53 10.04 7.32
N GLY A 176 -9.46 10.81 7.45
CA GLY A 176 -9.12 11.85 6.49
C GLY A 176 -8.78 11.29 5.09
N PHE A 177 -8.11 10.13 5.03
CA PHE A 177 -7.85 9.48 3.74
C PHE A 177 -9.13 8.96 3.10
N ALA A 178 -10.04 8.37 3.88
CA ALA A 178 -11.33 7.89 3.37
C ALA A 178 -12.19 9.04 2.80
N GLU A 179 -12.24 10.18 3.48
CA GLU A 179 -12.91 11.40 2.98
C GLU A 179 -12.31 11.87 1.65
N PHE A 180 -10.97 11.86 1.55
CA PHE A 180 -10.27 12.20 0.31
C PHE A 180 -10.61 11.24 -0.82
N VAL A 181 -10.64 9.92 -0.57
CA VAL A 181 -11.03 8.92 -1.57
C VAL A 181 -12.45 9.18 -2.03
N GLN A 182 -13.41 9.36 -1.10
CA GLN A 182 -14.82 9.62 -1.43
C GLN A 182 -15.03 10.89 -2.27
N ALA A 183 -14.26 11.94 -1.99
CA ALA A 183 -14.33 13.19 -2.74
C ALA A 183 -13.70 13.11 -4.14
N ASN A 184 -12.88 12.09 -4.41
CA ASN A 184 -12.13 11.91 -5.67
C ASN A 184 -12.41 10.58 -6.38
N SER A 185 -13.39 9.80 -5.92
CA SER A 185 -13.91 8.64 -6.64
C SER A 185 -14.80 9.12 -7.79
N ASN A 186 -14.51 8.64 -9.01
CA ASN A 186 -15.29 8.92 -10.20
C ASN A 186 -16.45 7.94 -10.36
#